data_da24dd4cc7a2bd32ad8ba399f5763115
#
_entry.id   da24dd4cc7a2bd32ad8ba399f5763115
#
_cell.length_a   1.000
_cell.length_b   1.000
_cell.length_c   1.000
_cell.angle_alpha   90.00
_cell.angle_beta   90.00
_cell.angle_gamma   90.00
#
_symmetry.space_group_name_H-M   'P 1'
#
loop_
_entity.id
_entity.type
_entity.pdbx_description
1 polymer ?
#
loop_
_entity_poly.entity_id
_entity_poly.type
_entity_poly.pdbx_seq_one_letter_code
_entity_poly.pdbx_strand_id
1 'polypeptide(L)'
;SSEIKKRVDAAREIQNRRFAGTDIRCNALMQPEQLRKNCALDETCTELMKTAFERLQMSARSYDRVRKVARTIADLDGSADIQPQHIAEAIQYRNTDILRGEG
;
A
#
# COMPACT_ATOMS: atom_id res chain seq x y z
N SER A 1 1.94 8.02 -20.71
CA SER A 1 1.81 7.03 -21.76
C SER A 1 0.57 6.16 -21.52
N SER A 2 0.11 5.47 -22.58
CA SER A 2 -1.08 4.65 -22.47
C SER A 2 -0.90 3.46 -21.55
N GLU A 3 0.31 2.94 -21.42
CA GLU A 3 0.59 1.83 -20.52
C GLU A 3 0.49 2.23 -19.07
N ILE A 4 1.03 3.39 -18.72
CA ILE A 4 0.93 3.92 -17.36
C ILE A 4 -0.53 4.17 -17.02
N LYS A 5 -1.28 4.77 -17.95
CA LYS A 5 -2.70 5.02 -17.75
C LYS A 5 -3.48 3.72 -17.52
N LYS A 6 -3.19 2.67 -18.29
CA LYS A 6 -3.85 1.38 -18.12
C LYS A 6 -3.60 0.78 -16.75
N ARG A 7 -2.36 0.90 -16.25
CA ARG A 7 -2.01 0.39 -14.92
C ARG A 7 -2.74 1.16 -13.82
N VAL A 8 -2.80 2.48 -13.95
CA VAL A 8 -3.49 3.33 -12.98
C VAL A 8 -4.99 3.03 -12.99
N ASP A 9 -5.58 2.92 -14.18
CA ASP A 9 -7.01 2.63 -14.30
C ASP A 9 -7.35 1.26 -13.73
N ALA A 10 -6.51 0.26 -13.99
CA ALA A 10 -6.70 -1.08 -13.44
C ALA A 10 -6.62 -1.07 -11.92
N ALA A 11 -5.66 -0.34 -11.36
CA ALA A 11 -5.51 -0.22 -9.91
C ALA A 11 -6.73 0.46 -9.29
N ARG A 12 -7.24 1.51 -9.92
CA ARG A 12 -8.46 2.19 -9.45
C ARG A 12 -9.65 1.25 -9.44
N GLU A 13 -9.79 0.45 -10.47
CA GLU A 13 -10.89 -0.50 -10.56
C GLU A 13 -10.81 -1.53 -9.44
N ILE A 14 -9.60 -2.02 -9.15
CA ILE A 14 -9.37 -2.94 -8.04
C ILE A 14 -9.81 -2.29 -6.73
N GLN A 15 -9.43 -1.04 -6.50
CA GLN A 15 -9.80 -0.33 -5.27
C GLN A 15 -11.29 -0.06 -5.21
N ASN A 16 -11.92 0.29 -6.33
CA ASN A 16 -13.37 0.49 -6.37
C ASN A 16 -14.11 -0.78 -5.97
N ARG A 17 -13.67 -1.94 -6.42
CA ARG A 17 -14.27 -3.21 -6.04
C ARG A 17 -13.99 -3.55 -4.57
N ARG A 18 -12.75 -3.29 -4.13
CA ARG A 18 -12.35 -3.57 -2.74
C ARG A 18 -13.20 -2.82 -1.74
N PHE A 19 -13.51 -1.57 -2.04
CA PHE A 19 -14.22 -0.69 -1.11
C PHE A 19 -15.69 -0.50 -1.46
N ALA A 20 -16.23 -1.30 -2.38
CA ALA A 20 -17.63 -1.24 -2.75
C ALA A 20 -18.52 -1.41 -1.51
N GLY A 21 -19.52 -0.56 -1.37
CA GLY A 21 -20.41 -0.59 -0.21
C GLY A 21 -19.86 0.11 1.03
N THR A 22 -18.69 0.76 0.93
CA THR A 22 -18.11 1.52 2.03
C THR A 22 -17.96 2.98 1.63
N ASP A 23 -17.65 3.82 2.61
CA ASP A 23 -17.36 5.24 2.36
C ASP A 23 -15.91 5.47 1.93
N ILE A 24 -15.10 4.41 1.91
CA ILE A 24 -13.68 4.51 1.57
C ILE A 24 -13.54 4.45 0.07
N ARG A 25 -12.73 5.35 -0.50
CA ARG A 25 -12.54 5.46 -1.94
C ARG A 25 -11.18 4.98 -2.42
N CYS A 26 -10.19 4.95 -1.53
CA CYS A 26 -8.84 4.54 -1.92
C CYS A 26 -8.10 3.98 -0.72
N ASN A 27 -6.96 3.36 -1.00
CA ASN A 27 -6.15 2.74 0.04
C ASN A 27 -5.68 3.72 1.11
N ALA A 28 -5.41 4.97 0.73
CA ALA A 28 -4.94 5.98 1.68
C ALA A 28 -5.93 6.26 2.80
N LEU A 29 -7.20 6.00 2.55
CA LEU A 29 -8.28 6.28 3.51
C LEU A 29 -8.67 5.06 4.35
N MET A 30 -7.96 3.94 4.19
CA MET A 30 -8.26 2.73 4.96
C MET A 30 -8.16 2.98 6.46
N GLN A 31 -9.14 2.48 7.19
CA GLN A 31 -9.13 2.45 8.64
C GLN A 31 -8.44 1.16 9.12
N PRO A 32 -8.11 1.04 10.41
CA PRO A 32 -7.40 -0.15 10.90
C PRO A 32 -8.03 -1.47 10.52
N GLU A 33 -9.35 -1.53 10.47
CA GLU A 33 -10.06 -2.75 10.09
C GLU A 33 -9.77 -3.15 8.65
N GLN A 34 -9.82 -2.18 7.72
CA GLN A 34 -9.53 -2.44 6.33
C GLN A 34 -8.05 -2.75 6.11
N LEU A 35 -7.17 -2.12 6.89
CA LEU A 35 -5.75 -2.42 6.84
C LEU A 35 -5.48 -3.89 7.17
N ARG A 36 -6.10 -4.40 8.23
CA ARG A 36 -5.94 -5.81 8.60
C ARG A 36 -6.46 -6.75 7.54
N LYS A 37 -7.56 -6.36 6.90
CA LYS A 37 -8.21 -7.20 5.90
C LYS A 37 -7.49 -7.17 4.55
N ASN A 38 -7.06 -5.99 4.10
CA ASN A 38 -6.55 -5.79 2.74
C ASN A 38 -5.04 -5.71 2.64
N CYS A 39 -4.35 -5.52 3.75
CA CYS A 39 -2.90 -5.37 3.78
C CYS A 39 -2.24 -6.48 4.60
N ALA A 40 -2.80 -7.70 4.51
CA ALA A 40 -2.21 -8.85 5.16
C ALA A 40 -0.83 -9.12 4.58
N LEU A 41 0.13 -9.35 5.46
CA LEU A 41 1.52 -9.58 5.09
C LEU A 41 1.89 -11.03 5.40
N ASP A 42 2.62 -11.66 4.48
CA ASP A 42 3.17 -12.98 4.76
C ASP A 42 4.35 -12.84 5.74
N GLU A 43 4.97 -13.96 6.07
CA GLU A 43 6.06 -13.97 7.03
C GLU A 43 7.25 -13.13 6.58
N THR A 44 7.62 -13.23 5.30
CA THR A 44 8.73 -12.44 4.73
C THR A 44 8.44 -10.96 4.78
N CYS A 45 7.25 -10.56 4.38
CA CYS A 45 6.85 -9.15 4.41
C CYS A 45 6.79 -8.61 5.83
N THR A 46 6.29 -9.42 6.77
CA THR A 46 6.23 -9.04 8.18
C THR A 46 7.63 -8.80 8.74
N GLU A 47 8.58 -9.67 8.41
CA GLU A 47 9.96 -9.51 8.85
C GLU A 47 10.61 -8.26 8.26
N LEU A 48 10.37 -7.99 6.98
CA LEU A 48 10.87 -6.77 6.34
C LEU A 48 10.33 -5.51 7.03
N MET A 49 9.04 -5.49 7.32
CA MET A 49 8.41 -4.34 7.99
C MET A 49 8.94 -4.18 9.41
N LYS A 50 9.11 -5.29 10.12
CA LYS A 50 9.65 -5.25 11.48
C LYS A 50 11.07 -4.69 11.51
N THR A 51 11.92 -5.16 10.59
CA THR A 51 13.29 -4.68 10.48
C THR A 51 13.32 -3.18 10.16
N ALA A 52 12.50 -2.75 9.20
CA ALA A 52 12.42 -1.35 8.84
C ALA A 52 11.91 -0.49 10.00
N PHE A 53 10.90 -0.97 10.71
CA PHE A 53 10.34 -0.28 11.87
C PHE A 53 11.42 -0.02 12.92
N GLU A 54 12.21 -1.04 13.23
CA GLU A 54 13.27 -0.92 14.22
C GLU A 54 14.43 -0.05 13.75
N ARG A 55 14.91 -0.28 12.52
CA ARG A 55 16.08 0.45 12.00
C ARG A 55 15.80 1.91 11.71
N LEU A 56 14.61 2.21 11.21
CA LEU A 56 14.25 3.56 10.81
C LEU A 56 13.49 4.32 11.89
N GLN A 57 13.29 3.68 13.04
CA GLN A 57 12.58 4.27 14.17
C GLN A 57 11.22 4.84 13.75
N MET A 58 10.46 4.04 13.02
CA MET A 58 9.16 4.46 12.53
C MET A 58 8.14 4.55 13.66
N SER A 59 7.23 5.52 13.57
CA SER A 59 6.05 5.57 14.41
C SER A 59 5.02 4.55 13.92
N ALA A 60 4.03 4.25 14.75
CA ALA A 60 2.92 3.39 14.32
C ALA A 60 2.21 3.98 13.10
N ARG A 61 2.09 5.29 13.04
CA ARG A 61 1.47 5.98 11.92
C ARG A 61 2.27 5.78 10.63
N SER A 62 3.59 5.90 10.71
CA SER A 62 4.47 5.66 9.56
C SER A 62 4.41 4.21 9.10
N TYR A 63 4.34 3.28 10.03
CA TYR A 63 4.21 1.86 9.73
C TYR A 63 2.94 1.59 8.92
N ASP A 64 1.80 2.12 9.39
CA ASP A 64 0.53 1.95 8.69
C ASP A 64 0.55 2.62 7.32
N ARG A 65 1.20 3.77 7.22
CA ARG A 65 1.33 4.48 5.95
C ARG A 65 2.12 3.65 4.93
N VAL A 66 3.22 3.04 5.36
CA VAL A 66 4.01 2.16 4.47
C VAL A 66 3.16 1.00 3.98
N ARG A 67 2.33 0.40 4.85
CA ARG A 67 1.44 -0.68 4.45
C ARG A 67 0.44 -0.23 3.38
N LYS A 68 -0.12 0.97 3.52
CA LYS A 68 -1.05 1.52 2.53
C LYS A 68 -0.35 1.77 1.20
N VAL A 69 0.86 2.30 1.23
CA VAL A 69 1.66 2.53 0.03
C VAL A 69 1.98 1.19 -0.65
N ALA A 70 2.38 0.18 0.12
CA ALA A 70 2.67 -1.15 -0.41
C ALA A 70 1.43 -1.75 -1.08
N ARG A 71 0.24 -1.57 -0.49
CA ARG A 71 -1.00 -2.06 -1.10
C ARG A 71 -1.24 -1.37 -2.44
N THR A 72 -1.01 -0.07 -2.50
CA THR A 72 -1.18 0.70 -3.74
C THR A 72 -0.18 0.24 -4.82
N ILE A 73 1.07 0.02 -4.44
CA ILE A 73 2.09 -0.47 -5.37
C ILE A 73 1.70 -1.85 -5.90
N ALA A 74 1.23 -2.74 -5.03
CA ALA A 74 0.77 -4.06 -5.43
C ALA A 74 -0.42 -3.97 -6.39
N ASP A 75 -1.35 -3.03 -6.15
CA ASP A 75 -2.48 -2.81 -7.05
C ASP A 75 -2.01 -2.37 -8.43
N LEU A 76 -1.04 -1.45 -8.48
CA LEU A 76 -0.46 -0.99 -9.74
C LEU A 76 0.26 -2.10 -10.48
N ASP A 77 0.79 -3.06 -9.74
CA ASP A 77 1.51 -4.21 -10.29
C ASP A 77 0.57 -5.37 -10.64
N GLY A 78 -0.72 -5.21 -10.36
CA GLY A 78 -1.71 -6.24 -10.61
C GLY A 78 -1.60 -7.44 -9.68
N SER A 79 -0.95 -7.27 -8.54
CA SER A 79 -0.72 -8.35 -7.59
C SER A 79 -1.88 -8.45 -6.58
N ALA A 80 -2.41 -9.65 -6.40
CA ALA A 80 -3.47 -9.88 -5.42
C ALA A 80 -2.95 -9.68 -4.00
N ASP A 81 -1.71 -10.07 -3.74
CA ASP A 81 -1.10 -10.00 -2.42
C ASP A 81 0.09 -9.03 -2.44
N ILE A 82 0.36 -8.44 -1.28
CA ILE A 82 1.55 -7.61 -1.11
C ILE A 82 2.76 -8.54 -1.07
N GLN A 83 3.73 -8.28 -1.95
CA GLN A 83 4.96 -9.07 -2.05
C GLN A 83 6.12 -8.31 -1.40
N PRO A 84 7.23 -9.00 -1.09
CA PRO A 84 8.39 -8.34 -0.47
C PRO A 84 8.92 -7.15 -1.27
N GLN A 85 8.91 -7.22 -2.61
CA GLN A 85 9.36 -6.12 -3.43
C GLN A 85 8.46 -4.87 -3.26
N HIS A 86 7.18 -5.08 -3.01
CA HIS A 86 6.25 -3.97 -2.77
C HIS A 86 6.57 -3.27 -1.45
N ILE A 87 6.90 -4.04 -0.43
CA ILE A 87 7.30 -3.49 0.86
C ILE A 87 8.60 -2.70 0.74
N ALA A 88 9.60 -3.26 0.05
CA ALA A 88 10.88 -2.59 -0.14
C ALA A 88 10.71 -1.24 -0.86
N GLU A 89 9.89 -1.23 -1.90
CA GLU A 89 9.60 -0.01 -2.64
C GLU A 89 8.84 1.00 -1.78
N ALA A 90 7.84 0.53 -1.04
CA ALA A 90 7.06 1.40 -0.15
C ALA A 90 7.92 2.07 0.92
N ILE A 91 8.90 1.36 1.45
CA ILE A 91 9.82 1.91 2.44
C ILE A 91 10.62 3.07 1.84
N GLN A 92 11.02 2.96 0.58
CA GLN A 92 11.71 4.05 -0.11
C GLN A 92 10.86 5.30 -0.25
N TYR A 93 9.54 5.14 -0.34
CA TYR A 93 8.62 6.25 -0.49
C TYR A 93 8.12 6.82 0.84
N ARG A 94 8.61 6.33 1.98
CA ARG A 94 8.09 6.76 3.28
C ARG A 94 8.21 8.25 3.54
N ASN A 95 9.14 8.91 2.86
CA ASN A 95 9.38 10.35 3.00
C ASN A 95 8.70 11.18 1.91
N THR A 96 7.90 10.55 1.06
CA THR A 96 7.16 11.24 0.00
C THR A 96 5.67 11.02 0.20
N ASP A 97 4.87 11.93 -0.33
CA ASP A 97 3.41 11.85 -0.19
C ASP A 97 2.75 11.22 -1.41
N ILE A 98 3.21 10.02 -1.76
CA ILE A 98 2.65 9.28 -2.89
C ILE A 98 1.15 9.03 -2.71
N LEU A 99 0.69 8.86 -1.46
CA LEU A 99 -0.72 8.62 -1.17
C LEU A 99 -1.59 9.84 -1.42
N ARG A 100 -0.98 11.03 -1.40
CA ARG A 100 -1.69 12.28 -1.68
C ARG A 100 -1.58 12.69 -3.14
N GLY A 101 -0.83 11.95 -3.94
CA GLY A 101 -0.55 12.31 -5.31
C GLY A 101 0.49 13.41 -5.47
N GLU A 102 1.20 13.74 -4.41
CA GLU A 102 2.28 14.71 -4.44
C GLU A 102 3.58 13.97 -4.80
N GLY A 103 4.13 14.30 -5.91
CA GLY A 103 5.32 13.67 -6.41
C GLY A 103 6.57 14.07 -5.67
#